data_76c5a0e69e23285dc94981611c670447
#
_entry.id   76c5a0e69e23285dc94981611c670447
#
_cell.length_a   1.000
_cell.length_b   1.000
_cell.length_c   1.000
_cell.angle_alpha   90.00
_cell.angle_beta   90.00
_cell.angle_gamma   90.00
#
_symmetry.space_group_name_H-M   'P 1'
#
loop_
_entity.id
_entity.type
_entity.pdbx_description
1 polymer ?
#
loop_
_entity_poly.entity_id
_entity_poly.type
_entity_poly.pdbx_seq_one_letter_code
_entity_poly.pdbx_strand_id
1 'polypeptide(L)'
;MSSDSQPDGRKDRNALEWAVFGLGLVIVVGVLGFLVYQLVVGSDEPADLVVTLDAPEEQRGTVLIPLTVVNEGDQVAEAAVIEVCSGPDACGEVTFTYVPQGSTREGVVGLSAPLAAPLTSRVVSYRTR
;
A
#
# COMPACT_ATOMS: atom_id res chain seq x y z
N MET A 1 9.54 -2.11 -73.27
CA MET A 1 9.41 -2.77 -72.64
C MET A 1 9.69 -2.50 -71.41
N SER A 2 9.18 -2.38 -70.65
CA SER A 2 9.32 -2.05 -69.58
C SER A 2 9.60 -2.83 -68.66
N SER A 3 10.31 -2.98 -68.36
CA SER A 3 10.59 -3.82 -67.53
C SER A 3 10.36 -3.61 -66.32
N ASP A 4 9.79 -3.00 -65.99
CA ASP A 4 9.46 -2.97 -64.83
C ASP A 4 9.80 -3.59 -63.85
N SER A 5 10.48 -3.81 -63.68
CA SER A 5 11.04 -4.36 -62.77
C SER A 5 11.28 -3.58 -61.69
N GLN A 6 10.61 -3.44 -60.84
CA GLN A 6 10.91 -2.92 -59.70
C GLN A 6 10.56 -3.74 -58.65
N PRO A 7 10.86 -4.87 -58.48
CA PRO A 7 10.53 -5.69 -57.36
C PRO A 7 11.36 -5.36 -56.17
N ASP A 8 12.48 -4.82 -56.31
CA ASP A 8 13.33 -4.60 -55.20
C ASP A 8 12.80 -3.58 -54.18
N GLY A 9 12.16 -2.55 -54.67
CA GLY A 9 11.53 -1.57 -53.83
C GLY A 9 10.41 -2.13 -52.99
N ARG A 10 9.67 -3.08 -53.56
CA ARG A 10 8.59 -3.72 -52.83
C ARG A 10 9.11 -4.65 -51.73
N LYS A 11 10.15 -5.37 -52.00
CA LYS A 11 10.74 -6.23 -50.98
C LYS A 11 11.26 -5.41 -49.83
N ASP A 12 11.88 -4.30 -50.10
CA ASP A 12 12.39 -3.45 -49.05
C ASP A 12 11.25 -2.85 -48.22
N ARG A 13 10.17 -2.49 -48.90
CA ARG A 13 9.03 -2.01 -48.17
C ARG A 13 8.44 -3.08 -47.30
N ASN A 14 8.25 -4.26 -47.80
CA ASN A 14 7.70 -5.36 -47.00
C ASN A 14 8.61 -5.68 -45.80
N ALA A 15 9.91 -5.65 -45.99
CA ALA A 15 10.83 -5.89 -44.92
C ALA A 15 10.73 -4.81 -43.83
N LEU A 16 10.59 -3.56 -44.22
CA LEU A 16 10.43 -2.46 -43.27
C LEU A 16 9.10 -2.56 -42.56
N GLU A 17 8.03 -2.84 -43.28
CA GLU A 17 6.70 -3.03 -42.67
C GLU A 17 6.72 -4.16 -41.64
N TRP A 18 7.33 -5.28 -42.01
CA TRP A 18 7.46 -6.41 -41.10
C TRP A 18 8.33 -6.09 -39.89
N ALA A 19 9.40 -5.31 -40.10
CA ALA A 19 10.24 -4.88 -39.01
C ALA A 19 9.50 -3.99 -38.02
N VAL A 20 8.74 -3.01 -38.56
CA VAL A 20 7.94 -2.12 -37.71
C VAL A 20 6.81 -2.88 -37.04
N PHE A 21 6.15 -3.77 -37.75
CA PHE A 21 5.11 -4.62 -37.16
C PHE A 21 5.67 -5.52 -36.07
N GLY A 22 6.81 -6.15 -36.33
CA GLY A 22 7.45 -7.01 -35.31
C GLY A 22 7.86 -6.25 -34.09
N LEU A 23 8.43 -5.05 -34.28
CA LEU A 23 8.80 -4.21 -33.15
C LEU A 23 7.57 -3.80 -32.32
N GLY A 24 6.49 -3.38 -32.99
CA GLY A 24 5.25 -3.04 -32.32
C GLY A 24 4.66 -4.22 -31.57
N LEU A 25 4.68 -5.39 -32.20
CA LEU A 25 4.19 -6.61 -31.57
C LEU A 25 4.99 -6.96 -30.30
N VAL A 26 6.31 -6.84 -30.36
CA VAL A 26 7.17 -7.10 -29.18
C VAL A 26 6.84 -6.14 -28.05
N ILE A 27 6.65 -4.87 -28.37
CA ILE A 27 6.28 -3.87 -27.35
C ILE A 27 4.93 -4.21 -26.73
N VAL A 28 3.94 -4.51 -27.55
CA VAL A 28 2.59 -4.83 -27.05
C VAL A 28 2.62 -6.11 -26.20
N VAL A 29 3.26 -7.16 -26.67
CA VAL A 29 3.39 -8.41 -25.91
C VAL A 29 4.18 -8.18 -24.63
N GLY A 30 5.22 -7.37 -24.67
CA GLY A 30 6.00 -7.02 -23.49
C GLY A 30 5.18 -6.28 -22.44
N VAL A 31 4.40 -5.30 -22.87
CA VAL A 31 3.54 -4.55 -21.95
C VAL A 31 2.45 -5.44 -21.37
N LEU A 32 1.78 -6.22 -22.21
CA LEU A 32 0.73 -7.13 -21.72
C LEU A 32 1.31 -8.19 -20.79
N GLY A 33 2.46 -8.74 -21.13
CA GLY A 33 3.14 -9.71 -20.27
C GLY A 33 3.53 -9.12 -18.92
N PHE A 34 4.00 -7.87 -18.93
CA PHE A 34 4.33 -7.16 -17.69
C PHE A 34 3.08 -6.91 -16.84
N LEU A 35 1.97 -6.50 -17.46
CA LEU A 35 0.73 -6.29 -16.73
C LEU A 35 0.18 -7.59 -16.13
N VAL A 36 0.24 -8.69 -16.89
CA VAL A 36 -0.17 -9.98 -16.37
C VAL A 36 0.76 -10.44 -15.25
N TYR A 37 2.06 -10.21 -15.41
CA TYR A 37 3.02 -10.53 -14.35
C TYR A 37 2.70 -9.76 -13.06
N GLN A 38 2.42 -8.46 -13.17
CA GLN A 38 2.02 -7.68 -12.01
C GLN A 38 0.71 -8.18 -11.38
N LEU A 39 -0.22 -8.63 -12.21
CA LEU A 39 -1.49 -9.12 -11.71
C LEU A 39 -1.32 -10.44 -10.93
N VAL A 40 -0.42 -11.30 -11.38
CA VAL A 40 -0.22 -12.62 -10.79
C VAL A 40 0.75 -12.57 -9.60
N VAL A 41 1.81 -11.78 -9.74
CA VAL A 41 2.88 -11.72 -8.73
C VAL A 41 2.73 -10.49 -7.85
N GLY A 42 2.03 -9.48 -8.35
CA GLY A 42 1.77 -8.29 -7.56
C GLY A 42 1.00 -8.68 -6.31
N SER A 43 1.66 -8.54 -5.20
CA SER A 43 0.99 -8.71 -3.95
C SER A 43 0.19 -7.45 -3.72
N ASP A 44 -1.09 -7.54 -3.93
CA ASP A 44 -1.99 -6.56 -3.37
C ASP A 44 -2.06 -6.87 -1.87
N GLU A 45 -0.96 -6.75 -1.21
CA GLU A 45 -0.99 -6.87 0.23
C GLU A 45 -1.84 -5.73 0.78
N PRO A 46 -2.87 -6.05 1.54
CA PRO A 46 -3.67 -5.02 2.18
C PRO A 46 -2.77 -4.19 3.09
N ALA A 47 -3.25 -3.01 3.48
CA ALA A 47 -2.52 -2.19 4.42
C ALA A 47 -2.22 -3.00 5.68
N ASP A 48 -0.97 -2.99 6.09
CA ASP A 48 -0.53 -3.68 7.29
C ASP A 48 -0.08 -2.63 8.30
N LEU A 49 -0.92 -2.40 9.30
CA LEU A 49 -0.67 -1.39 10.31
C LEU A 49 0.01 -2.02 11.51
N VAL A 50 1.25 -1.64 11.72
CA VAL A 50 2.01 -2.07 12.90
C VAL A 50 1.94 -0.96 13.94
N VAL A 51 1.42 -1.28 15.11
CA VAL A 51 1.24 -0.33 16.20
C VAL A 51 2.27 -0.62 17.29
N THR A 52 3.02 0.42 17.65
CA THR A 52 3.98 0.36 18.76
C THR A 52 3.52 1.32 19.84
N LEU A 53 3.39 0.82 21.07
CA LEU A 53 3.03 1.64 22.22
C LEU A 53 4.30 2.09 22.92
N ASP A 54 4.39 3.39 23.20
CA ASP A 54 5.48 3.95 23.97
C ASP A 54 5.14 3.98 25.46
N ALA A 55 6.08 4.40 26.28
CA ALA A 55 5.91 4.43 27.72
C ALA A 55 4.75 5.37 28.11
N PRO A 56 3.78 4.89 28.92
CA PRO A 56 2.66 5.71 29.33
C PRO A 56 3.12 6.81 30.30
N GLU A 57 2.47 7.99 30.20
CA GLU A 57 2.68 9.11 31.08
C GLU A 57 1.40 9.43 31.82
N GLU A 58 1.47 9.55 33.12
CA GLU A 58 0.30 9.92 33.91
C GLU A 58 0.26 11.43 34.11
N GLN A 59 -0.85 12.06 33.77
CA GLN A 59 -1.08 13.48 33.97
C GLN A 59 -2.48 13.68 34.56
N ARG A 60 -2.54 14.22 35.77
CA ARG A 60 -3.81 14.60 36.40
C ARG A 60 -4.87 13.51 36.41
N GLY A 61 -4.49 12.29 36.72
CA GLY A 61 -5.42 11.17 36.79
C GLY A 61 -5.73 10.52 35.45
N THR A 62 -5.13 11.00 34.36
CA THR A 62 -5.25 10.41 33.04
C THR A 62 -3.90 9.87 32.61
N VAL A 63 -3.90 8.65 32.10
CA VAL A 63 -2.68 8.06 31.54
C VAL A 63 -2.68 8.31 30.05
N LEU A 64 -1.67 9.03 29.58
CA LEU A 64 -1.48 9.29 28.17
C LEU A 64 -0.51 8.26 27.59
N ILE A 65 -0.95 7.57 26.56
CA ILE A 65 -0.18 6.50 25.96
C ILE A 65 0.17 6.93 24.53
N PRO A 66 1.42 7.37 24.31
CA PRO A 66 1.86 7.66 22.96
C PRO A 66 1.96 6.38 22.15
N LEU A 67 1.55 6.44 20.90
CA LEU A 67 1.65 5.30 20.00
C LEU A 67 2.13 5.73 18.63
N THR A 68 2.76 4.79 17.95
CA THR A 68 3.27 4.99 16.63
C THR A 68 2.66 3.93 15.72
N VAL A 69 2.12 4.34 14.58
CA VAL A 69 1.54 3.45 13.59
C VAL A 69 2.37 3.53 12.31
N VAL A 70 2.81 2.39 11.84
CA VAL A 70 3.55 2.28 10.57
C VAL A 70 2.73 1.41 9.64
N ASN A 71 2.56 1.86 8.40
CA ASN A 71 1.91 1.05 7.38
C ASN A 71 2.99 0.33 6.57
N GLU A 72 3.14 -0.96 6.83
CA GLU A 72 4.09 -1.81 6.12
C GLU A 72 3.49 -2.46 4.88
N GLY A 73 2.20 -2.27 4.64
CA GLY A 73 1.53 -2.81 3.46
C GLY A 73 1.70 -1.94 2.23
N ASP A 74 1.12 -2.40 1.13
CA ASP A 74 1.24 -1.74 -0.17
C ASP A 74 0.10 -0.77 -0.46
N GLN A 75 -0.90 -0.70 0.38
CA GLN A 75 -2.07 0.15 0.19
C GLN A 75 -2.17 1.20 1.27
N VAL A 76 -2.79 2.32 0.93
CA VAL A 76 -3.06 3.39 1.88
C VAL A 76 -4.17 2.95 2.82
N ALA A 77 -3.98 3.13 4.13
CA ALA A 77 -5.04 2.92 5.11
C ALA A 77 -5.76 4.24 5.36
N GLU A 78 -7.07 4.24 5.18
CA GLU A 78 -7.91 5.39 5.46
C GLU A 78 -8.78 5.13 6.68
N ALA A 79 -9.02 6.16 7.47
CA ALA A 79 -9.87 6.09 8.66
C ALA A 79 -9.49 4.90 9.56
N ALA A 80 -8.20 4.75 9.82
CA ALA A 80 -7.70 3.66 10.66
C ALA A 80 -8.02 3.94 12.11
N VAL A 81 -8.75 3.04 12.74
CA VAL A 81 -9.12 3.13 14.15
C VAL A 81 -8.29 2.15 14.95
N ILE A 82 -7.53 2.67 15.89
CA ILE A 82 -6.67 1.88 16.77
C ILE A 82 -7.24 1.94 18.18
N GLU A 83 -7.46 0.79 18.77
CA GLU A 83 -7.94 0.68 20.14
C GLU A 83 -6.81 0.24 21.05
N VAL A 84 -6.66 0.94 22.16
CA VAL A 84 -5.69 0.61 23.18
C VAL A 84 -6.47 0.31 24.46
N CYS A 85 -6.22 -0.84 25.05
CA CYS A 85 -6.92 -1.29 26.23
C CYS A 85 -5.96 -1.64 27.37
N SER A 86 -6.39 -1.34 28.58
CA SER A 86 -5.75 -1.83 29.79
C SER A 86 -6.79 -2.69 30.50
N GLY A 87 -6.87 -3.96 30.10
CA GLY A 87 -7.93 -4.84 30.57
C GLY A 87 -9.21 -4.68 29.76
N PRO A 88 -10.28 -5.43 30.11
CA PRO A 88 -11.49 -5.47 29.28
C PRO A 88 -12.34 -4.20 29.35
N ASP A 89 -12.21 -3.41 30.43
CA ASP A 89 -13.09 -2.28 30.66
C ASP A 89 -12.47 -0.91 30.43
N ALA A 90 -11.17 -0.82 30.29
CA ALA A 90 -10.46 0.45 30.14
C ALA A 90 -9.84 0.53 28.75
N CYS A 91 -10.61 1.04 27.79
CA CYS A 91 -10.18 1.16 26.40
C CYS A 91 -10.32 2.59 25.90
N GLY A 92 -9.41 2.98 25.02
CA GLY A 92 -9.47 4.24 24.30
C GLY A 92 -9.18 3.99 22.82
N GLU A 93 -9.67 4.87 21.97
CA GLU A 93 -9.49 4.76 20.54
C GLU A 93 -8.87 6.02 19.96
N VAL A 94 -8.10 5.87 18.91
CA VAL A 94 -7.59 6.98 18.12
C VAL A 94 -7.80 6.66 16.65
N THR A 95 -8.19 7.66 15.88
CA THR A 95 -8.44 7.50 14.45
C THR A 95 -7.40 8.28 13.66
N PHE A 96 -6.76 7.60 12.71
CA PHE A 96 -5.86 8.24 11.76
C PHE A 96 -6.58 8.36 10.42
N THR A 97 -6.63 9.58 9.89
CA THR A 97 -7.34 9.83 8.63
C THR A 97 -6.67 9.14 7.46
N TYR A 98 -5.35 9.23 7.40
CA TYR A 98 -4.56 8.60 6.35
C TYR A 98 -3.26 8.05 6.93
N VAL A 99 -2.95 6.82 6.59
CA VAL A 99 -1.62 6.24 6.84
C VAL A 99 -1.11 5.74 5.49
N PRO A 100 -0.35 6.58 4.76
CA PRO A 100 0.16 6.17 3.47
C PRO A 100 1.14 5.00 3.58
N GLN A 101 1.31 4.30 2.49
CA GLN A 101 2.28 3.21 2.39
C GLN A 101 3.66 3.65 2.86
N GLY A 102 4.26 2.85 3.73
CA GLY A 102 5.61 3.11 4.24
C GLY A 102 5.72 4.30 5.18
N SER A 103 4.62 4.94 5.54
CA SER A 103 4.66 6.12 6.40
C SER A 103 4.42 5.77 7.86
N THR A 104 4.84 6.70 8.72
CA THR A 104 4.69 6.60 10.17
C THR A 104 3.79 7.73 10.65
N ARG A 105 2.85 7.40 11.51
CA ARG A 105 1.96 8.37 12.16
C ARG A 105 2.05 8.20 13.66
N GLU A 106 1.99 9.30 14.37
CA GLU A 106 2.03 9.29 15.83
C GLU A 106 0.71 9.77 16.38
N GLY A 107 0.29 9.20 17.49
CA GLY A 107 -0.94 9.58 18.18
C GLY A 107 -0.82 9.33 19.67
N VAL A 108 -1.83 9.75 20.41
CA VAL A 108 -1.91 9.58 21.85
C VAL A 108 -3.31 9.12 22.23
N VAL A 109 -3.37 8.11 23.08
CA VAL A 109 -4.63 7.62 23.65
C VAL A 109 -4.63 7.91 25.14
N GLY A 110 -5.73 8.47 25.65
CA GLY A 110 -5.90 8.72 27.09
C GLY A 110 -6.76 7.64 27.74
N LEU A 111 -6.27 7.10 28.84
CA LEU A 111 -7.02 6.17 29.66
C LEU A 111 -7.09 6.69 31.09
N SER A 112 -8.14 6.27 31.83
CA SER A 112 -8.26 6.65 33.23
C SER A 112 -7.24 5.92 34.09
N ALA A 113 -6.57 6.65 34.96
CA ALA A 113 -5.63 6.04 35.92
C ALA A 113 -6.39 5.46 37.10
N PRO A 114 -5.83 4.43 37.77
CA PRO A 114 -4.62 3.70 37.43
C PRO A 114 -4.87 2.60 36.41
N LEU A 115 -3.80 2.20 35.72
CA LEU A 115 -3.89 1.09 34.80
C LEU A 115 -3.92 -0.23 35.57
N ALA A 116 -4.98 -1.01 35.37
CA ALA A 116 -5.18 -2.24 36.11
C ALA A 116 -4.56 -3.47 35.46
N ALA A 117 -4.19 -3.37 34.17
CA ALA A 117 -3.67 -4.50 33.41
C ALA A 117 -2.64 -4.02 32.38
N PRO A 118 -1.84 -4.93 31.80
CA PRO A 118 -0.93 -4.56 30.74
C PRO A 118 -1.66 -3.96 29.55
N LEU A 119 -0.98 -3.04 28.86
CA LEU A 119 -1.56 -2.38 27.70
C LEU A 119 -1.55 -3.31 26.49
N THR A 120 -2.67 -3.34 25.78
CA THR A 120 -2.79 -4.07 24.52
C THR A 120 -3.31 -3.11 23.46
N SER A 121 -2.90 -3.30 22.23
CA SER A 121 -3.35 -2.51 21.10
C SER A 121 -3.95 -3.39 20.03
N ARG A 122 -4.92 -2.86 19.31
CA ARG A 122 -5.61 -3.58 18.25
C ARG A 122 -6.05 -2.62 17.18
N VAL A 123 -5.89 -3.02 15.91
CA VAL A 123 -6.47 -2.29 14.81
C VAL A 123 -7.92 -2.75 14.67
N VAL A 124 -8.86 -1.83 14.92
CA VAL A 124 -10.29 -2.16 14.89
C VAL A 124 -10.82 -2.20 13.48
N SER A 125 -10.49 -1.18 12.70
CA SER A 125 -10.96 -1.08 11.32
C SER A 125 -10.11 -0.11 10.53
N TYR A 126 -10.07 -0.29 9.23
CA TYR A 126 -9.50 0.65 8.30
C TYR A 126 -10.08 0.39 6.92
N ARG A 127 -9.96 1.38 6.04
CA ARG A 127 -10.36 1.24 4.65
C ARG A 127 -9.11 1.29 3.79
N THR A 128 -9.06 0.44 2.80
CA THR A 128 -7.99 0.49 1.80
C THR A 128 -8.54 1.11 0.54
N ARG A 129 -7.64 1.77 -0.18
CA ARG A 129 -8.04 2.44 -1.40
C ARG A 129 -7.35 1.83 -2.61
#